data_637ff9ee82d1db85a6a2b232c84cde0b
#
_entry.id   637ff9ee82d1db85a6a2b232c84cde0b
#
_cell.length_a   1.000
_cell.length_b   1.000
_cell.length_c   1.000
_cell.angle_alpha   90.00
_cell.angle_beta   90.00
_cell.angle_gamma   90.00
#
_symmetry.space_group_name_H-M   'P 1'
#
loop_
_entity.id
_entity.type
_entity.pdbx_description
1 polymer ?
#
loop_
_entity_poly.entity_id
_entity_poly.type
_entity_poly.pdbx_seq_one_letter_code
_entity_poly.pdbx_strand_id
1 'polypeptide(L)'
;IINFYLSEIKENRNVILKMLHFFVDSGIKDNMYYWGEFQKALKLYADLKKQSPSLNSLNLGGGFPIRNNLGFDYDYNYMCNEIIKYIKEACLNEQIDDRHIFTEFGKYTVGESGAIIFEVLDQKKQNDTESWYLINNSLMNTIPDAWSIHEKFILLPINKWQNEYKRVNIGGISCDHSDYYNSEDFNQEVLLPSFPEDD
;
A
#
# COMPACT_ATOMS: atom_id res chain seq x y z
N ILE A 1 -5.60 -4.76 24.33
CA ILE A 1 -5.82 -6.13 23.81
C ILE A 1 -4.86 -7.10 24.50
N ILE A 2 -3.55 -6.87 24.46
CA ILE A 2 -2.55 -7.81 25.02
C ILE A 2 -2.74 -8.00 26.52
N ASN A 3 -2.89 -6.94 27.30
CA ASN A 3 -3.13 -7.05 28.74
C ASN A 3 -4.43 -7.81 29.04
N PHE A 4 -5.47 -7.57 28.25
CA PHE A 4 -6.73 -8.31 28.36
C PHE A 4 -6.53 -9.81 28.07
N TYR A 5 -5.78 -10.15 27.02
CA TYR A 5 -5.44 -11.55 26.76
C TYR A 5 -4.73 -12.19 27.93
N LEU A 6 -3.71 -11.54 28.48
CA LEU A 6 -2.91 -12.07 29.58
C LEU A 6 -3.73 -12.23 30.86
N SER A 7 -4.67 -11.34 31.16
CA SER A 7 -5.49 -11.40 32.37
C SER A 7 -6.68 -12.35 32.26
N GLU A 8 -7.36 -12.37 31.11
CA GLU A 8 -8.69 -13.01 30.99
C GLU A 8 -8.68 -14.28 30.14
N ILE A 9 -7.76 -14.39 29.17
CA ILE A 9 -7.82 -15.46 28.16
C ILE A 9 -6.71 -16.50 28.35
N LYS A 10 -5.55 -16.11 28.84
CA LYS A 10 -4.35 -16.97 28.90
C LYS A 10 -4.61 -18.32 29.58
N GLU A 11 -5.41 -18.36 30.65
CA GLU A 11 -5.73 -19.57 31.38
C GLU A 11 -6.88 -20.40 30.78
N ASN A 12 -7.49 -19.88 29.67
CA ASN A 12 -8.56 -20.60 29.03
C ASN A 12 -8.02 -21.76 28.18
N ARG A 13 -8.33 -23.00 28.56
CA ARG A 13 -7.86 -24.21 27.88
C ARG A 13 -8.31 -24.35 26.42
N ASN A 14 -9.34 -23.62 26.03
CA ASN A 14 -9.87 -23.62 24.64
C ASN A 14 -9.19 -22.61 23.73
N VAL A 15 -8.26 -21.80 24.24
CA VAL A 15 -7.56 -20.76 23.50
C VAL A 15 -6.05 -21.00 23.58
N ILE A 16 -5.40 -21.00 22.43
CA ILE A 16 -3.95 -21.14 22.33
C ILE A 16 -3.42 -19.98 21.51
N LEU A 17 -2.57 -19.15 22.12
CA LEU A 17 -1.87 -18.09 21.42
C LEU A 17 -0.79 -18.69 20.50
N LYS A 18 -0.89 -18.47 19.20
CA LYS A 18 0.03 -18.99 18.19
C LYS A 18 0.83 -17.91 17.47
N MET A 19 0.23 -16.75 17.28
CA MET A 19 0.80 -15.70 16.42
C MET A 19 0.60 -14.32 17.04
N LEU A 20 1.62 -13.49 16.95
CA LEU A 20 1.51 -12.04 17.12
C LEU A 20 1.49 -11.39 15.72
N HIS A 21 0.49 -10.57 15.46
CA HIS A 21 0.41 -9.74 14.25
C HIS A 21 0.91 -8.33 14.56
N PHE A 22 1.70 -7.81 13.64
CA PHE A 22 2.25 -6.46 13.66
C PHE A 22 1.98 -5.78 12.30
N PHE A 23 1.55 -4.55 12.33
CA PHE A 23 1.31 -3.78 11.12
C PHE A 23 1.59 -2.30 11.37
N VAL A 24 2.24 -1.65 10.40
CA VAL A 24 2.47 -0.21 10.39
C VAL A 24 1.71 0.40 9.22
N ASP A 25 0.76 1.25 9.50
CA ASP A 25 -0.13 1.86 8.51
C ASP A 25 0.62 2.62 7.39
N SER A 26 1.73 3.28 7.74
CA SER A 26 2.59 3.95 6.76
C SER A 26 3.36 3.02 5.81
N GLY A 27 3.23 1.70 5.99
CA GLY A 27 3.93 0.68 5.23
C GLY A 27 5.36 0.41 5.65
N ILE A 28 5.98 -0.53 4.95
CA ILE A 28 7.36 -0.98 5.19
C ILE A 28 8.32 -0.02 4.47
N LYS A 29 8.92 0.86 5.23
CA LYS A 29 9.83 1.90 4.72
C LYS A 29 11.14 1.86 5.50
N ASP A 30 12.25 2.14 4.81
CA ASP A 30 13.54 2.30 5.48
C ASP A 30 13.62 3.69 6.14
N ASN A 31 12.99 3.81 7.30
CA ASN A 31 12.99 5.02 8.10
C ASN A 31 12.96 4.72 9.61
N MET A 32 13.32 5.71 10.40
CA MET A 32 13.39 5.59 11.86
C MET A 32 12.04 5.18 12.49
N TYR A 33 10.92 5.59 11.90
CA TYR A 33 9.60 5.28 12.43
C TYR A 33 9.31 3.79 12.28
N TYR A 34 9.46 3.24 11.07
CA TYR A 34 9.24 1.81 10.83
C TYR A 34 10.12 0.93 11.73
N TRP A 35 11.44 1.20 11.75
CA TRP A 35 12.37 0.43 12.55
C TRP A 35 12.11 0.53 14.05
N GLY A 36 11.72 1.71 14.53
CA GLY A 36 11.34 1.93 15.92
C GLY A 36 10.10 1.11 16.32
N GLU A 37 9.05 1.11 15.52
CA GLU A 37 7.83 0.32 15.77
C GLU A 37 8.12 -1.18 15.63
N PHE A 38 8.95 -1.57 14.67
CA PHE A 38 9.33 -2.97 14.50
C PHE A 38 10.12 -3.51 15.70
N GLN A 39 11.06 -2.76 16.24
CA GLN A 39 11.79 -3.13 17.46
C GLN A 39 10.86 -3.30 18.67
N LYS A 40 9.88 -2.39 18.83
CA LYS A 40 8.86 -2.52 19.87
C LYS A 40 8.05 -3.81 19.72
N ALA A 41 7.67 -4.14 18.49
CA ALA A 41 6.93 -5.38 18.19
C ALA A 41 7.77 -6.62 18.50
N LEU A 42 9.04 -6.63 18.15
CA LEU A 42 9.96 -7.73 18.48
C LEU A 42 10.16 -7.91 19.98
N LYS A 43 10.33 -6.81 20.71
CA LYS A 43 10.40 -6.84 22.18
C LYS A 43 9.13 -7.41 22.79
N LEU A 44 7.97 -6.93 22.34
CA LEU A 44 6.68 -7.42 22.79
C LEU A 44 6.48 -8.91 22.47
N TYR A 45 6.89 -9.33 21.27
CA TYR A 45 6.86 -10.74 20.88
C TYR A 45 7.68 -11.61 21.85
N ALA A 46 8.90 -11.17 22.18
CA ALA A 46 9.78 -11.88 23.09
C ALA A 46 9.18 -12.00 24.51
N ASP A 47 8.62 -10.92 25.02
CA ASP A 47 7.99 -10.87 26.34
C ASP A 47 6.75 -11.79 26.40
N LEU A 48 5.94 -11.81 25.33
CA LEU A 48 4.79 -12.71 25.22
C LEU A 48 5.21 -14.18 25.07
N LYS A 49 6.24 -14.44 24.29
CA LYS A 49 6.77 -15.81 24.09
C LYS A 49 7.22 -16.43 25.40
N LYS A 50 7.88 -15.68 26.28
CA LYS A 50 8.31 -16.14 27.62
C LYS A 50 7.12 -16.50 28.50
N GLN A 51 5.99 -15.83 28.32
CA GLN A 51 4.76 -16.09 29.09
C GLN A 51 3.83 -17.13 28.46
N SER A 52 3.91 -17.29 27.14
CA SER A 52 3.07 -18.19 26.34
C SER A 52 3.94 -18.99 25.38
N PRO A 53 4.52 -20.11 25.81
CA PRO A 53 5.45 -20.92 25.01
C PRO A 53 4.88 -21.42 23.69
N SER A 54 3.54 -21.50 23.57
CA SER A 54 2.82 -21.85 22.34
C SER A 54 2.91 -20.80 21.25
N LEU A 55 3.25 -19.54 21.57
CA LEU A 55 3.47 -18.48 20.59
C LEU A 55 4.73 -18.79 19.77
N ASN A 56 4.57 -19.11 18.50
CA ASN A 56 5.66 -19.54 17.62
C ASN A 56 5.67 -18.85 16.27
N SER A 57 4.82 -17.85 16.07
CA SER A 57 4.67 -17.17 14.80
C SER A 57 4.62 -15.66 14.97
N LEU A 58 5.27 -14.96 14.06
CA LEU A 58 5.22 -13.51 13.95
C LEU A 58 4.70 -13.15 12.56
N ASN A 59 3.60 -12.42 12.49
CA ASN A 59 3.06 -11.88 11.25
C ASN A 59 3.46 -10.41 11.15
N LEU A 60 4.19 -10.08 10.09
CA LEU A 60 4.71 -8.73 9.83
C LEU A 60 3.69 -7.81 9.17
N GLY A 61 2.47 -8.31 8.91
CA GLY A 61 1.46 -7.58 8.17
C GLY A 61 1.84 -7.40 6.70
N GLY A 62 1.25 -6.39 6.10
CA GLY A 62 1.51 -5.97 4.72
C GLY A 62 2.30 -4.67 4.67
N GLY A 63 2.24 -4.02 3.50
CA GLY A 63 2.73 -2.67 3.34
C GLY A 63 4.06 -2.54 2.61
N PHE A 64 4.55 -3.56 1.90
CA PHE A 64 5.59 -3.34 0.91
C PHE A 64 5.06 -2.39 -0.17
N PRO A 65 5.80 -1.31 -0.46
CA PRO A 65 5.42 -0.39 -1.51
C PRO A 65 5.42 -1.11 -2.86
N ILE A 66 4.57 -0.63 -3.76
CA ILE A 66 4.54 -1.07 -5.15
C ILE A 66 4.85 0.12 -6.06
N ARG A 67 5.16 -0.17 -7.31
CA ARG A 67 5.37 0.87 -8.30
C ARG A 67 4.07 1.64 -8.56
N ASN A 68 4.04 2.88 -8.11
CA ASN A 68 2.92 3.80 -8.32
C ASN A 68 3.30 5.07 -9.08
N ASN A 69 4.55 5.15 -9.51
CA ASN A 69 5.08 6.18 -10.40
C ASN A 69 6.29 5.65 -11.16
N LEU A 70 6.69 6.33 -12.25
CA LEU A 70 7.77 5.89 -13.13
C LEU A 70 9.17 6.01 -12.49
N GLY A 71 9.31 6.87 -11.50
CA GLY A 71 10.57 7.04 -10.74
C GLY A 71 10.64 6.20 -9.48
N PHE A 72 9.76 5.20 -9.34
CA PHE A 72 9.75 4.34 -8.16
C PHE A 72 11.01 3.51 -8.07
N ASP A 73 11.68 3.60 -6.93
CA ASP A 73 12.85 2.81 -6.57
C ASP A 73 12.72 2.33 -5.12
N TYR A 74 12.83 1.01 -4.92
CA TYR A 74 12.78 0.41 -3.61
C TYR A 74 13.54 -0.90 -3.58
N ASP A 75 14.54 -1.02 -2.72
CA ASP A 75 15.34 -2.23 -2.59
C ASP A 75 14.67 -3.25 -1.65
N TYR A 76 13.84 -4.11 -2.25
CA TYR A 76 13.16 -5.20 -1.53
C TYR A 76 14.13 -6.19 -0.90
N ASN A 77 15.25 -6.50 -1.57
CA ASN A 77 16.22 -7.46 -1.07
C ASN A 77 16.92 -6.93 0.19
N TYR A 78 17.33 -5.68 0.16
CA TYR A 78 17.88 -5.02 1.34
C TYR A 78 16.89 -5.04 2.50
N MET A 79 15.67 -4.60 2.28
CA MET A 79 14.65 -4.54 3.33
C MET A 79 14.30 -5.90 3.92
N CYS A 80 14.15 -6.92 3.08
CA CYS A 80 13.93 -8.29 3.55
C CYS A 80 15.10 -8.80 4.41
N ASN A 81 16.33 -8.56 3.96
CA ASN A 81 17.51 -8.98 4.69
C ASN A 81 17.64 -8.29 6.05
N GLU A 82 17.40 -6.97 6.11
CA GLU A 82 17.44 -6.23 7.37
C GLU A 82 16.31 -6.68 8.31
N ILE A 83 15.08 -6.87 7.83
CA ILE A 83 13.98 -7.41 8.65
C ILE A 83 14.36 -8.76 9.26
N ILE A 84 14.86 -9.68 8.46
CA ILE A 84 15.28 -11.02 8.93
C ILE A 84 16.42 -10.92 9.93
N LYS A 85 17.38 -10.05 9.69
CA LYS A 85 18.51 -9.80 10.60
C LYS A 85 18.02 -9.29 11.95
N TYR A 86 17.17 -8.26 11.97
CA TYR A 86 16.58 -7.72 13.21
C TYR A 86 15.81 -8.79 14.00
N ILE A 87 15.05 -9.66 13.33
CA ILE A 87 14.34 -10.76 13.98
C ILE A 87 15.33 -11.73 14.63
N LYS A 88 16.36 -12.15 13.88
CA LYS A 88 17.37 -13.08 14.39
C LYS A 88 18.13 -12.51 15.59
N GLU A 89 18.56 -11.25 15.50
CA GLU A 89 19.24 -10.55 16.59
C GLU A 89 18.35 -10.45 17.84
N ALA A 90 17.08 -10.08 17.66
CA ALA A 90 16.13 -10.01 18.76
C ALA A 90 15.92 -11.39 19.42
N CYS A 91 15.80 -12.44 18.64
CA CYS A 91 15.66 -13.81 19.14
C CYS A 91 16.88 -14.24 19.93
N LEU A 92 18.08 -13.97 19.41
CA LEU A 92 19.34 -14.30 20.08
C LEU A 92 19.48 -13.54 21.40
N ASN A 93 19.25 -12.24 21.38
CA ASN A 93 19.37 -11.38 22.57
C ASN A 93 18.39 -11.76 23.67
N GLU A 94 17.18 -12.17 23.29
CA GLU A 94 16.13 -12.56 24.24
C GLU A 94 16.13 -14.06 24.58
N GLN A 95 17.07 -14.83 24.01
CA GLN A 95 17.23 -16.28 24.21
C GLN A 95 15.94 -17.06 23.92
N ILE A 96 15.31 -16.74 22.80
CA ILE A 96 14.09 -17.41 22.34
C ILE A 96 14.34 -18.10 20.99
N ASP A 97 13.64 -19.23 20.74
CA ASP A 97 13.81 -20.03 19.53
C ASP A 97 13.37 -19.31 18.25
N ASP A 98 13.79 -19.82 17.11
CA ASP A 98 13.34 -19.35 15.79
C ASP A 98 11.81 -19.41 15.60
N ARG A 99 11.31 -18.65 14.63
CA ARG A 99 9.89 -18.36 14.39
C ARG A 99 9.48 -18.70 12.98
N HIS A 100 8.19 -18.98 12.86
CA HIS A 100 7.54 -18.88 11.56
C HIS A 100 7.20 -17.40 11.31
N ILE A 101 7.68 -16.87 10.19
CA ILE A 101 7.40 -15.52 9.75
C ILE A 101 6.27 -15.59 8.73
N PHE A 102 5.24 -14.79 8.94
CA PHE A 102 4.12 -14.60 8.02
C PHE A 102 4.10 -13.18 7.51
N THR A 103 3.60 -13.01 6.31
CA THR A 103 3.45 -11.71 5.65
C THR A 103 2.13 -11.64 4.93
N GLU A 104 1.61 -10.40 4.75
CA GLU A 104 0.36 -10.12 4.06
C GLU A 104 0.62 -9.21 2.86
N PHE A 105 1.57 -9.57 2.02
CA PHE A 105 2.07 -8.75 0.92
C PHE A 105 1.17 -8.79 -0.33
N GLY A 106 -0.14 -8.54 -0.16
CA GLY A 106 -1.12 -8.61 -1.24
C GLY A 106 -0.77 -7.70 -2.42
N LYS A 107 -0.64 -6.39 -2.19
CA LYS A 107 -0.28 -5.44 -3.25
C LYS A 107 1.06 -5.78 -3.92
N TYR A 108 2.08 -6.10 -3.14
CA TYR A 108 3.38 -6.50 -3.69
C TYR A 108 3.28 -7.72 -4.61
N THR A 109 2.44 -8.68 -4.25
CA THR A 109 2.31 -9.94 -5.00
C THR A 109 1.55 -9.76 -6.32
N VAL A 110 0.49 -8.94 -6.35
CA VAL A 110 -0.41 -8.86 -7.50
C VAL A 110 -0.64 -7.44 -8.05
N GLY A 111 -0.13 -6.41 -7.40
CA GLY A 111 -0.44 -5.02 -7.75
C GLY A 111 0.01 -4.61 -9.17
N GLU A 112 1.07 -5.21 -9.68
CA GLU A 112 1.58 -4.95 -11.03
C GLU A 112 1.13 -5.99 -12.07
N SER A 113 0.21 -6.90 -11.70
CA SER A 113 -0.21 -8.01 -12.58
C SER A 113 -1.32 -7.66 -13.57
N GLY A 114 -1.90 -6.48 -13.49
CA GLY A 114 -3.02 -6.06 -14.32
C GLY A 114 -2.93 -4.61 -14.77
N ALA A 115 -3.70 -4.29 -15.79
CA ALA A 115 -3.91 -2.93 -16.27
C ALA A 115 -5.36 -2.74 -16.70
N ILE A 116 -5.84 -1.51 -16.60
CA ILE A 116 -7.17 -1.11 -17.08
C ILE A 116 -6.97 -0.17 -18.25
N ILE A 117 -7.69 -0.45 -19.33
CA ILE A 117 -7.72 0.40 -20.51
C ILE A 117 -9.08 1.11 -20.54
N PHE A 118 -9.05 2.41 -20.73
CA PHE A 118 -10.25 3.21 -20.92
C PHE A 118 -10.08 4.21 -22.07
N GLU A 119 -11.17 4.62 -22.62
CA GLU A 119 -11.25 5.60 -23.71
C GLU A 119 -11.65 6.96 -23.13
N VAL A 120 -11.04 8.02 -23.64
CA VAL A 120 -11.50 9.37 -23.40
C VAL A 120 -12.66 9.65 -24.36
N LEU A 121 -13.85 9.84 -23.81
CA LEU A 121 -15.08 10.09 -24.56
C LEU A 121 -15.24 11.56 -24.92
N ASP A 122 -14.76 12.44 -24.05
CA ASP A 122 -14.96 13.87 -24.19
C ASP A 122 -13.89 14.64 -23.42
N GLN A 123 -13.72 15.90 -23.76
CA GLN A 123 -12.87 16.82 -23.02
C GLN A 123 -13.62 18.10 -22.67
N LYS A 124 -13.36 18.59 -21.46
CA LYS A 124 -13.97 19.83 -20.99
C LYS A 124 -12.89 20.77 -20.46
N LYS A 125 -12.89 21.99 -20.94
CA LYS A 125 -12.10 23.07 -20.37
C LYS A 125 -12.95 23.80 -19.33
N GLN A 126 -12.63 23.62 -18.04
CA GLN A 126 -13.35 24.27 -16.95
C GLN A 126 -12.99 25.76 -16.83
N ASN A 127 -11.68 26.06 -16.98
CA ASN A 127 -11.10 27.39 -16.95
C ASN A 127 -9.73 27.36 -17.66
N ASP A 128 -8.95 28.43 -17.60
CA ASP A 128 -7.68 28.53 -18.31
C ASP A 128 -6.60 27.56 -17.84
N THR A 129 -6.72 27.04 -16.62
CA THR A 129 -5.73 26.16 -16.00
C THR A 129 -6.25 24.74 -15.78
N GLU A 130 -7.55 24.49 -15.95
CA GLU A 130 -8.20 23.24 -15.58
C GLU A 130 -8.88 22.59 -16.78
N SER A 131 -8.33 21.47 -17.21
CA SER A 131 -8.86 20.64 -18.29
C SER A 131 -9.25 19.27 -17.75
N TRP A 132 -10.36 18.74 -18.24
CA TRP A 132 -10.90 17.44 -17.88
C TRP A 132 -10.96 16.52 -19.09
N TYR A 133 -10.60 15.25 -18.90
CA TYR A 133 -10.89 14.16 -19.82
C TYR A 133 -11.94 13.26 -19.20
N LEU A 134 -13.07 13.11 -19.86
CA LEU A 134 -14.17 12.25 -19.44
C LEU A 134 -13.98 10.87 -20.05
N ILE A 135 -14.00 9.82 -19.22
CA ILE A 135 -13.69 8.46 -19.67
C ILE A 135 -14.92 7.55 -19.63
N ASN A 136 -14.89 6.46 -20.38
CA ASN A 136 -15.93 5.42 -20.42
C ASN A 136 -15.89 4.45 -19.23
N ASN A 137 -15.32 4.86 -18.12
CA ASN A 137 -15.13 4.00 -16.94
C ASN A 137 -15.43 4.77 -15.65
N SER A 138 -15.79 4.06 -14.59
CA SER A 138 -15.84 4.62 -13.25
C SER A 138 -14.57 4.28 -12.49
N LEU A 139 -13.85 5.30 -12.09
CA LEU A 139 -12.61 5.17 -11.30
C LEU A 139 -12.89 4.63 -9.90
N MET A 140 -14.05 4.96 -9.33
CA MET A 140 -14.48 4.45 -8.04
C MET A 140 -14.65 2.92 -8.05
N ASN A 141 -15.07 2.35 -9.18
CA ASN A 141 -15.30 0.91 -9.31
C ASN A 141 -14.03 0.15 -9.72
N THR A 142 -13.20 0.73 -10.56
CA THR A 142 -12.06 0.03 -11.17
C THR A 142 -10.75 0.23 -10.42
N ILE A 143 -10.57 1.39 -9.81
CA ILE A 143 -9.43 1.70 -8.95
C ILE A 143 -9.91 2.32 -7.63
N PRO A 144 -10.69 1.59 -6.83
CA PRO A 144 -11.32 2.13 -5.62
C PRO A 144 -10.32 2.72 -4.62
N ASP A 145 -9.11 2.22 -4.60
CA ASP A 145 -8.04 2.73 -3.74
C ASP A 145 -7.65 4.18 -4.06
N ALA A 146 -7.95 4.67 -5.26
CA ALA A 146 -7.69 6.07 -5.61
C ALA A 146 -8.49 7.03 -4.72
N TRP A 147 -9.79 6.78 -4.56
CA TRP A 147 -10.65 7.65 -3.75
C TRP A 147 -10.71 7.27 -2.27
N SER A 148 -10.58 5.97 -1.93
CA SER A 148 -10.75 5.50 -0.55
C SER A 148 -9.52 5.72 0.34
N ILE A 149 -8.32 5.58 -0.22
CA ILE A 149 -7.06 5.70 0.51
C ILE A 149 -6.03 6.57 -0.22
N HIS A 150 -6.45 7.31 -1.23
CA HIS A 150 -5.60 8.20 -2.02
C HIS A 150 -4.37 7.49 -2.63
N GLU A 151 -4.56 6.24 -3.10
CA GLU A 151 -3.50 5.49 -3.79
C GLU A 151 -3.24 6.09 -5.18
N LYS A 152 -1.98 6.12 -5.55
CA LYS A 152 -1.53 6.61 -6.86
C LYS A 152 -1.43 5.48 -7.86
N PHE A 153 -1.79 5.79 -9.10
CA PHE A 153 -1.70 4.86 -10.22
C PHE A 153 -0.88 5.48 -11.36
N ILE A 154 -0.15 4.64 -12.06
CA ILE A 154 0.56 5.03 -13.27
C ILE A 154 -0.46 5.11 -14.40
N LEU A 155 -0.59 6.28 -15.01
CA LEU A 155 -1.43 6.53 -16.16
C LEU A 155 -0.54 6.73 -17.39
N LEU A 156 -0.77 5.93 -18.42
CA LEU A 156 -0.01 5.98 -19.66
C LEU A 156 -0.96 6.10 -20.85
N PRO A 157 -0.72 7.01 -21.82
CA PRO A 157 -1.46 7.01 -23.06
C PRO A 157 -1.11 5.77 -23.88
N ILE A 158 -2.07 5.21 -24.62
CA ILE A 158 -1.82 4.12 -25.57
C ILE A 158 -1.67 4.63 -26.99
N ASN A 159 -2.15 5.82 -27.25
CA ASN A 159 -2.03 6.49 -28.57
C ASN A 159 -1.66 7.96 -28.41
N LYS A 160 -1.53 8.66 -29.51
CA LYS A 160 -1.23 10.11 -29.54
C LYS A 160 0.05 10.51 -28.79
N TRP A 161 1.01 9.62 -28.68
CA TRP A 161 2.28 9.80 -27.95
C TRP A 161 3.11 11.00 -28.46
N GLN A 162 2.92 11.41 -29.71
CA GLN A 162 3.67 12.50 -30.34
C GLN A 162 3.07 13.89 -30.06
N ASN A 163 1.87 13.94 -29.47
CA ASN A 163 1.20 15.19 -29.22
C ASN A 163 1.81 15.91 -28.01
N GLU A 164 1.58 17.20 -27.91
CA GLU A 164 1.95 17.95 -26.71
C GLU A 164 1.17 17.42 -25.50
N TYR A 165 1.84 17.32 -24.37
CA TYR A 165 1.22 16.90 -23.13
C TYR A 165 0.71 18.09 -22.36
N LYS A 166 -0.49 17.96 -21.83
CA LYS A 166 -1.09 18.95 -20.95
C LYS A 166 -1.51 18.32 -19.62
N ARG A 167 -1.58 19.14 -18.59
CA ARG A 167 -2.16 18.76 -17.30
C ARG A 167 -3.64 18.57 -17.45
N VAL A 168 -4.17 17.44 -16.96
CA VAL A 168 -5.58 17.12 -17.01
C VAL A 168 -6.05 16.49 -15.71
N ASN A 169 -7.34 16.62 -15.44
CA ASN A 169 -8.09 15.80 -14.50
C ASN A 169 -8.85 14.74 -15.28
N ILE A 170 -9.08 13.59 -14.69
CA ILE A 170 -9.84 12.50 -15.31
C ILE A 170 -11.16 12.37 -14.56
N GLY A 171 -12.27 12.51 -15.27
CA GLY A 171 -13.61 12.31 -14.75
C GLY A 171 -14.17 10.97 -15.17
N GLY A 172 -14.72 10.21 -14.22
CA GLY A 172 -15.40 8.96 -14.49
C GLY A 172 -16.83 9.18 -15.03
N ILE A 173 -17.47 8.07 -15.37
CA ILE A 173 -18.80 8.07 -16.02
C ILE A 173 -19.96 8.16 -15.01
N SER A 174 -19.71 7.97 -13.73
CA SER A 174 -20.77 7.99 -12.72
C SER A 174 -21.16 9.43 -12.34
N CYS A 175 -22.32 9.59 -11.72
CA CYS A 175 -22.75 10.88 -11.18
C CYS A 175 -22.18 11.21 -9.79
N ASP A 176 -21.34 10.35 -9.24
CA ASP A 176 -20.73 10.61 -7.94
C ASP A 176 -19.63 11.66 -8.05
N HIS A 177 -19.64 12.62 -7.12
CA HIS A 177 -18.67 13.71 -7.10
C HIS A 177 -17.23 13.25 -6.85
N SER A 178 -17.04 12.04 -6.33
CA SER A 178 -15.72 11.44 -6.07
C SER A 178 -15.21 10.56 -7.21
N ASP A 179 -15.99 10.45 -8.30
CA ASP A 179 -15.60 9.65 -9.46
C ASP A 179 -14.63 10.41 -10.38
N TYR A 180 -13.48 10.79 -9.82
CA TYR A 180 -12.43 11.47 -10.57
C TYR A 180 -11.04 11.07 -10.07
N TYR A 181 -10.04 11.38 -10.88
CA TYR A 181 -8.63 11.27 -10.53
C TYR A 181 -7.92 12.54 -10.99
N ASN A 182 -7.29 13.23 -10.05
CA ASN A 182 -6.59 14.46 -10.35
C ASN A 182 -5.19 14.48 -9.73
N SER A 183 -4.41 15.45 -10.17
CA SER A 183 -3.05 15.64 -9.71
C SER A 183 -2.95 16.43 -8.40
N GLU A 184 -3.97 17.15 -8.00
CA GLU A 184 -3.90 18.08 -6.86
C GLU A 184 -3.87 17.35 -5.53
N ASP A 185 -4.71 16.33 -5.37
CA ASP A 185 -4.81 15.54 -4.15
C ASP A 185 -3.55 14.72 -3.85
N PHE A 186 -2.68 14.53 -4.86
CA PHE A 186 -1.56 13.59 -4.76
C PHE A 186 -0.19 14.22 -4.97
N ASN A 187 -0.10 15.53 -5.12
CA ASN A 187 1.13 16.23 -5.51
C ASN A 187 1.82 15.63 -6.77
N GLN A 188 1.03 15.08 -7.69
CA GLN A 188 1.50 14.55 -8.96
C GLN A 188 0.62 15.07 -10.08
N GLU A 189 1.23 15.67 -11.08
CA GLU A 189 0.52 16.11 -12.27
C GLU A 189 0.18 14.92 -13.16
N VAL A 190 -1.10 14.80 -13.52
CA VAL A 190 -1.54 13.90 -14.58
C VAL A 190 -1.32 14.61 -15.90
N LEU A 191 -0.32 14.16 -16.63
CA LEU A 191 0.05 14.70 -17.95
C LEU A 191 -0.34 13.69 -19.02
N LEU A 192 -1.26 14.09 -19.90
CA LEU A 192 -1.71 13.28 -21.03
C LEU A 192 -1.62 14.08 -22.34
N PRO A 193 -1.52 13.39 -23.49
CA PRO A 193 -1.49 14.04 -24.80
C PRO A 193 -2.72 14.91 -25.03
N SER A 194 -2.53 16.07 -25.60
CA SER A 194 -3.61 16.93 -26.09
C SER A 194 -4.10 16.41 -27.45
N PHE A 195 -5.37 16.62 -27.72
CA PHE A 195 -5.98 16.34 -29.02
C PHE A 195 -7.13 17.33 -29.28
N PRO A 196 -7.51 17.58 -30.55
CA PRO A 196 -8.68 18.41 -30.91
C PRO A 196 -9.97 17.85 -30.31
N GLU A 197 -10.97 18.72 -30.13
CA GLU A 197 -12.29 18.30 -29.57
C GLU A 197 -13.06 17.36 -30.51
N ASP A 198 -12.74 17.38 -31.80
CA ASP A 198 -13.42 16.62 -32.87
C ASP A 198 -12.68 15.31 -33.26
N ASP A 199 -11.72 14.83 -32.42
CA ASP A 199 -10.83 13.71 -32.80
C ASP A 199 -11.07 12.45 -31.96
#